data_4f4748e6c6e1bf8d5e5e7c036b84c1c3
#
_entry.id   4f4748e6c6e1bf8d5e5e7c036b84c1c3
#
_cell.length_a   1.000
_cell.length_b   1.000
_cell.length_c   1.000
_cell.angle_alpha   90.00
_cell.angle_beta   90.00
_cell.angle_gamma   90.00
#
_symmetry.space_group_name_H-M   'P 1'
#
loop_
_entity.id
_entity.type
_entity.pdbx_description
1 polymer ?
#
loop_
_entity_poly.entity_id
_entity_poly.type
_entity_poly.pdbx_seq_one_letter_code
_entity_poly.pdbx_strand_id
1 'polypeptide(L)'
;MQNVVTKIYYFILKQRARSSQLSIYLLAGLLLLAGLSMDSVQAEQAPAGSLVIVGGGLRSDNAVVWQRMVELAGGKGAKIAIFPSAANLPELAANSVLTNLNRYGAQAFVVPVSIRLENVDYRQAVKDPELVHRVRNAGGVFFVGGDQGRITKALLQDDGNSTPMLDAIWEMYRRGGMIGGTSAGAAIMSTTMFDNAQAVLPTLKLGVNEGKEIAPGLGFIGPDVFIDQHLLVRGRFARMLPAMLKKKYKMGLGVDENTAVLITKGSDVEVIGYKGALVLNLEQASNTPELDGFNISNVRISYLDQGDRFNLVSQVFTPSKEKENGRVRPSAAYNTDARFYPDILGNTTVVDLMQHLIDSRQDSTIGLSFGSQDSIMPSLGFEFRFSKVDDSVGYFSSANGGEAYSVLNLRLDIRPIEMHLPLYHYR
;
A
#
# COMPACT_ATOMS: atom_id res chain seq x y z
N MET A 1 -21.49 30.58 -79.96
CA MET A 1 -21.82 30.36 -78.50
C MET A 1 -21.08 29.19 -77.88
N GLN A 2 -20.69 28.12 -78.55
CA GLN A 2 -19.99 26.99 -78.00
C GLN A 2 -18.56 27.24 -77.45
N ASN A 3 -17.83 28.16 -78.00
CA ASN A 3 -16.43 28.45 -77.60
C ASN A 3 -16.31 29.26 -76.29
N VAL A 4 -17.33 29.97 -75.88
CA VAL A 4 -17.28 30.75 -74.62
C VAL A 4 -17.58 29.85 -73.35
N VAL A 5 -18.52 28.91 -73.51
CA VAL A 5 -18.89 27.97 -72.39
C VAL A 5 -17.74 27.04 -72.08
N THR A 6 -16.99 26.55 -73.05
CA THR A 6 -15.82 25.69 -72.84
C THR A 6 -14.66 26.40 -72.13
N LYS A 7 -14.46 27.67 -72.38
CA LYS A 7 -13.43 28.46 -71.68
C LYS A 7 -13.80 28.77 -70.24
N ILE A 8 -15.07 29.03 -69.96
CA ILE A 8 -15.56 29.27 -68.59
C ILE A 8 -15.47 27.97 -67.76
N TYR A 9 -15.82 26.81 -68.37
CA TYR A 9 -15.69 25.53 -67.68
C TYR A 9 -14.25 25.15 -67.33
N TYR A 10 -13.32 25.42 -68.24
CA TYR A 10 -11.85 25.23 -67.99
C TYR A 10 -11.29 26.20 -66.94
N PHE A 11 -11.83 27.41 -66.87
CA PHE A 11 -11.39 28.40 -65.86
C PHE A 11 -11.91 28.03 -64.47
N ILE A 12 -13.13 27.52 -64.33
CA ILE A 12 -13.74 27.07 -63.09
C ILE A 12 -13.02 25.81 -62.56
N LEU A 13 -12.70 24.85 -63.44
CA LEU A 13 -11.96 23.64 -63.07
C LEU A 13 -10.54 23.97 -62.62
N LYS A 14 -9.87 24.98 -63.26
CA LYS A 14 -8.53 25.39 -62.87
C LYS A 14 -8.47 26.17 -61.53
N GLN A 15 -9.55 26.87 -61.19
CA GLN A 15 -9.71 27.49 -59.87
C GLN A 15 -10.01 26.48 -58.77
N ARG A 16 -10.84 25.47 -59.04
CA ARG A 16 -11.12 24.38 -58.07
C ARG A 16 -9.90 23.51 -57.80
N ALA A 17 -9.04 23.26 -58.80
CA ALA A 17 -7.82 22.51 -58.59
C ALA A 17 -6.78 23.30 -57.75
N ARG A 18 -6.72 24.64 -57.89
CA ARG A 18 -5.83 25.47 -57.05
C ARG A 18 -6.32 25.60 -55.60
N SER A 19 -7.63 25.66 -55.36
CA SER A 19 -8.17 25.71 -54.01
C SER A 19 -8.03 24.37 -53.26
N SER A 20 -8.11 23.23 -53.96
CA SER A 20 -7.88 21.92 -53.35
C SER A 20 -6.40 21.68 -53.01
N GLN A 21 -5.46 22.16 -53.83
CA GLN A 21 -4.04 22.07 -53.47
C GLN A 21 -3.65 22.98 -52.31
N LEU A 22 -4.21 24.19 -52.19
CA LEU A 22 -3.98 25.06 -51.04
C LEU A 22 -4.55 24.46 -49.74
N SER A 23 -5.71 23.83 -49.83
CA SER A 23 -6.30 23.13 -48.67
C SER A 23 -5.50 21.92 -48.23
N ILE A 24 -4.89 21.18 -49.15
CA ILE A 24 -4.02 20.03 -48.85
C ILE A 24 -2.71 20.48 -48.20
N TYR A 25 -2.12 21.59 -48.65
CA TYR A 25 -0.91 22.13 -48.02
C TYR A 25 -1.19 22.76 -46.66
N LEU A 26 -2.35 23.37 -46.42
CA LEU A 26 -2.78 23.86 -45.13
C LEU A 26 -3.07 22.71 -44.14
N LEU A 27 -3.70 21.61 -44.60
CA LEU A 27 -3.93 20.41 -43.78
C LEU A 27 -2.62 19.68 -43.45
N ALA A 28 -1.69 19.57 -44.41
CA ALA A 28 -0.36 18.99 -44.18
C ALA A 28 0.50 19.87 -43.28
N GLY A 29 0.42 21.21 -43.36
CA GLY A 29 1.08 22.14 -42.47
C GLY A 29 0.52 22.07 -41.02
N LEU A 30 -0.78 21.92 -40.84
CA LEU A 30 -1.41 21.72 -39.55
C LEU A 30 -1.05 20.36 -38.92
N LEU A 31 -0.94 19.30 -39.72
CA LEU A 31 -0.50 17.98 -39.24
C LEU A 31 1.00 17.96 -38.87
N LEU A 32 1.84 18.74 -39.56
CA LEU A 32 3.25 18.90 -39.18
C LEU A 32 3.44 19.76 -37.93
N LEU A 33 2.62 20.77 -37.69
CA LEU A 33 2.61 21.55 -36.46
C LEU A 33 2.00 20.81 -35.25
N ALA A 34 1.03 19.93 -35.48
CA ALA A 34 0.48 19.05 -34.44
C ALA A 34 1.45 17.89 -34.05
N GLY A 35 2.39 17.54 -34.94
CA GLY A 35 3.44 16.55 -34.67
C GLY A 35 4.63 17.06 -33.87
N LEU A 36 4.76 18.40 -33.66
CA LEU A 36 5.86 19.00 -32.91
C LEU A 36 5.55 19.35 -31.45
N SER A 37 4.34 19.09 -31.01
CA SER A 37 3.94 19.26 -29.60
C SER A 37 3.46 17.95 -28.96
N MET A 38 3.98 16.81 -29.37
CA MET A 38 4.08 15.68 -28.47
C MET A 38 5.22 15.99 -27.49
N ASP A 39 4.94 16.77 -26.46
CA ASP A 39 5.64 16.62 -25.20
C ASP A 39 5.61 15.13 -24.91
N SER A 40 6.75 14.48 -25.06
CA SER A 40 6.95 13.15 -24.53
C SER A 40 6.67 13.30 -23.03
N VAL A 41 5.48 12.90 -22.60
CA VAL A 41 5.25 12.52 -21.21
C VAL A 41 6.25 11.39 -20.99
N GLN A 42 7.42 11.78 -20.55
CA GLN A 42 8.46 10.85 -20.14
C GLN A 42 7.81 10.09 -19.01
N ALA A 43 7.40 8.85 -19.26
CA ALA A 43 6.91 7.98 -18.21
C ALA A 43 7.96 8.04 -17.09
N GLU A 44 7.59 8.59 -15.95
CA GLU A 44 8.49 8.73 -14.83
C GLU A 44 9.01 7.32 -14.53
N GLN A 45 10.27 7.08 -14.77
CA GLN A 45 10.88 5.78 -14.55
C GLN A 45 10.68 5.42 -13.08
N ALA A 46 10.16 4.22 -12.82
CA ALA A 46 10.02 3.73 -11.47
C ALA A 46 11.35 3.91 -10.70
N PRO A 47 11.31 4.38 -9.45
CA PRO A 47 12.53 4.60 -8.68
C PRO A 47 13.40 3.34 -8.66
N ALA A 48 14.71 3.49 -8.87
CA ALA A 48 15.65 2.38 -8.80
C ALA A 48 15.84 1.87 -7.36
N GLY A 49 15.38 2.62 -6.36
CA GLY A 49 15.49 2.32 -4.94
C GLY A 49 14.56 1.22 -4.47
N SER A 50 14.71 0.87 -3.20
CA SER A 50 13.93 -0.18 -2.54
C SER A 50 13.16 0.38 -1.35
N LEU A 51 11.97 -0.15 -1.09
CA LEU A 51 11.21 0.15 0.12
C LEU A 51 11.28 -1.05 1.09
N VAL A 52 11.38 -0.75 2.39
CA VAL A 52 11.26 -1.73 3.48
C VAL A 52 10.13 -1.29 4.39
N ILE A 53 8.95 -1.82 4.14
CA ILE A 53 7.69 -1.42 4.80
C ILE A 53 7.46 -2.36 5.97
N VAL A 54 7.75 -1.88 7.19
CA VAL A 54 7.61 -2.68 8.42
C VAL A 54 6.27 -2.40 9.07
N GLY A 55 5.48 -3.43 9.33
CA GLY A 55 4.13 -3.31 9.88
C GLY A 55 4.05 -2.80 11.32
N GLY A 56 5.18 -2.60 11.97
CA GLY A 56 5.29 -2.15 13.36
C GLY A 56 5.88 -3.22 14.28
N GLY A 57 6.18 -2.85 15.52
CA GLY A 57 6.65 -3.79 16.54
C GLY A 57 7.91 -4.59 16.14
N LEU A 58 8.80 -4.00 15.33
CA LEU A 58 10.02 -4.67 14.87
C LEU A 58 10.95 -4.96 16.06
N ARG A 59 11.18 -6.23 16.30
CA ARG A 59 12.01 -6.69 17.40
C ARG A 59 13.50 -6.57 17.05
N SER A 60 14.32 -6.32 18.07
CA SER A 60 15.78 -6.19 17.90
C SER A 60 16.48 -7.50 17.48
N ASP A 61 15.85 -8.64 17.74
CA ASP A 61 16.31 -9.98 17.36
C ASP A 61 15.83 -10.45 15.97
N ASN A 62 15.01 -9.67 15.28
CA ASN A 62 14.58 -9.97 13.92
C ASN A 62 15.70 -9.66 12.91
N ALA A 63 16.73 -10.51 12.94
CA ALA A 63 17.93 -10.35 12.14
C ALA A 63 17.65 -10.21 10.64
N VAL A 64 16.69 -11.00 10.13
CA VAL A 64 16.36 -11.01 8.70
C VAL A 64 15.95 -9.63 8.19
N VAL A 65 15.09 -8.94 8.93
CA VAL A 65 14.62 -7.60 8.52
C VAL A 65 15.74 -6.56 8.64
N TRP A 66 16.49 -6.57 9.77
CA TRP A 66 17.58 -5.61 9.97
C TRP A 66 18.72 -5.79 8.97
N GLN A 67 19.15 -7.02 8.72
CA GLN A 67 20.21 -7.33 7.74
C GLN A 67 19.78 -6.91 6.33
N ARG A 68 18.52 -7.20 5.97
CA ARG A 68 18.01 -6.85 4.64
C ARG A 68 17.95 -5.34 4.41
N MET A 69 17.62 -4.54 5.44
CA MET A 69 17.73 -3.08 5.37
C MET A 69 19.15 -2.62 5.10
N VAL A 70 20.12 -3.19 5.81
CA VAL A 70 21.54 -2.84 5.62
C VAL A 70 22.03 -3.24 4.22
N GLU A 71 21.67 -4.42 3.74
CA GLU A 71 21.99 -4.90 2.38
C GLU A 71 21.47 -3.96 1.31
N LEU A 72 20.17 -3.60 1.39
CA LEU A 72 19.52 -2.71 0.44
C LEU A 72 20.05 -1.26 0.48
N ALA A 73 20.62 -0.85 1.61
CA ALA A 73 21.27 0.45 1.76
C ALA A 73 22.74 0.47 1.28
N GLY A 74 23.26 -0.66 0.73
CA GLY A 74 24.62 -0.75 0.21
C GLY A 74 25.55 -1.69 0.99
N GLY A 75 25.03 -2.46 1.96
CA GLY A 75 25.76 -3.47 2.70
C GLY A 75 26.51 -2.95 3.92
N LYS A 76 27.53 -3.69 4.34
CA LYS A 76 28.31 -3.33 5.53
C LYS A 76 28.95 -1.95 5.39
N GLY A 77 28.77 -1.10 6.40
CA GLY A 77 29.23 0.30 6.41
C GLY A 77 28.29 1.27 5.70
N ALA A 78 27.13 0.81 5.19
CA ALA A 78 26.14 1.69 4.56
C ALA A 78 25.69 2.78 5.52
N LYS A 79 25.66 4.03 5.04
CA LYS A 79 25.15 5.17 5.81
C LYS A 79 23.63 5.15 5.75
N ILE A 80 22.97 5.07 6.91
CA ILE A 80 21.49 5.08 7.00
C ILE A 80 21.08 6.23 7.92
N ALA A 81 20.30 7.16 7.37
CA ALA A 81 19.76 8.31 8.09
C ALA A 81 18.48 7.93 8.84
N ILE A 82 18.40 8.18 10.14
CA ILE A 82 17.25 7.86 10.99
C ILE A 82 16.45 9.12 11.26
N PHE A 83 15.15 9.09 10.93
CA PHE A 83 14.19 10.16 11.16
C PHE A 83 13.27 9.82 12.33
N PRO A 84 13.46 10.45 13.52
CA PRO A 84 12.61 10.20 14.67
C PRO A 84 11.31 11.02 14.67
N SER A 85 10.90 11.55 13.53
CA SER A 85 9.85 12.56 13.37
C SER A 85 8.51 12.16 13.98
N ALA A 86 8.14 10.87 13.90
CA ALA A 86 6.87 10.36 14.41
C ALA A 86 6.84 10.13 15.93
N ALA A 87 8.01 9.93 16.55
CA ALA A 87 8.10 9.42 17.91
C ALA A 87 7.62 10.43 18.97
N ASN A 88 7.03 9.92 20.06
CA ASN A 88 6.75 10.72 21.25
C ASN A 88 8.03 11.06 22.03
N LEU A 89 8.98 10.12 22.04
CA LEU A 89 10.31 10.23 22.65
C LEU A 89 11.35 10.05 21.52
N PRO A 90 11.65 11.11 20.75
CA PRO A 90 12.45 11.01 19.52
C PRO A 90 13.85 10.45 19.75
N GLU A 91 14.54 10.90 20.80
CA GLU A 91 15.90 10.48 21.11
C GLU A 91 15.97 8.98 21.46
N LEU A 92 15.06 8.51 22.31
CA LEU A 92 14.99 7.10 22.69
C LEU A 92 14.69 6.20 21.49
N ALA A 93 13.72 6.58 20.66
CA ALA A 93 13.34 5.84 19.48
C ALA A 93 14.49 5.80 18.45
N ALA A 94 15.14 6.94 18.20
CA ALA A 94 16.29 7.02 17.29
C ALA A 94 17.46 6.16 17.78
N ASN A 95 17.81 6.23 19.07
CA ASN A 95 18.90 5.44 19.65
C ASN A 95 18.67 3.93 19.58
N SER A 96 17.42 3.49 19.78
CA SER A 96 17.05 2.08 19.61
C SER A 96 17.30 1.58 18.18
N VAL A 97 16.84 2.33 17.18
CA VAL A 97 17.05 1.99 15.76
C VAL A 97 18.51 2.08 15.37
N LEU A 98 19.22 3.12 15.81
CA LEU A 98 20.66 3.32 15.58
C LEU A 98 21.47 2.13 16.09
N THR A 99 21.19 1.68 17.32
CA THR A 99 21.84 0.53 17.93
C THR A 99 21.62 -0.74 17.10
N ASN A 100 20.38 -0.98 16.65
CA ASN A 100 20.07 -2.17 15.85
C ASN A 100 20.72 -2.12 14.45
N LEU A 101 20.59 -1.03 13.72
CA LEU A 101 21.21 -0.90 12.40
C LEU A 101 22.73 -1.05 12.46
N ASN A 102 23.39 -0.45 13.47
CA ASN A 102 24.83 -0.57 13.66
C ASN A 102 25.24 -2.00 14.06
N ARG A 103 24.45 -2.69 14.90
CA ARG A 103 24.66 -4.12 15.23
C ARG A 103 24.71 -4.98 13.99
N TYR A 104 23.86 -4.68 12.98
CA TYR A 104 23.81 -5.42 11.72
C TYR A 104 24.73 -4.87 10.62
N GLY A 105 25.62 -3.94 10.96
CA GLY A 105 26.75 -3.52 10.14
C GLY A 105 26.61 -2.21 9.40
N ALA A 106 25.54 -1.44 9.61
CA ALA A 106 25.41 -0.08 9.08
C ALA A 106 26.31 0.92 9.81
N GLN A 107 26.46 2.11 9.24
CA GLN A 107 26.90 3.35 9.87
C GLN A 107 25.68 4.30 9.93
N ALA A 108 24.79 4.01 10.87
CA ALA A 108 23.56 4.80 11.01
C ALA A 108 23.85 6.13 11.72
N PHE A 109 23.06 7.16 11.39
CA PHE A 109 23.11 8.46 12.04
C PHE A 109 21.71 9.05 12.18
N VAL A 110 21.50 9.83 13.23
CA VAL A 110 20.22 10.49 13.52
C VAL A 110 20.15 11.83 12.78
N VAL A 111 19.03 12.08 12.12
CA VAL A 111 18.69 13.40 11.56
C VAL A 111 17.70 14.05 12.52
N PRO A 112 18.03 15.21 13.14
CA PRO A 112 17.24 15.80 14.21
C PRO A 112 16.00 16.55 13.68
N VAL A 113 15.21 15.87 12.86
CA VAL A 113 13.96 16.38 12.30
C VAL A 113 12.80 15.77 13.06
N SER A 114 12.33 16.46 14.08
CA SER A 114 11.14 16.08 14.85
C SER A 114 10.54 17.30 15.56
N ILE A 115 9.22 17.39 15.52
CA ILE A 115 8.46 18.45 16.23
C ILE A 115 8.46 18.27 17.76
N ARG A 116 9.02 17.15 18.26
CA ARG A 116 9.09 16.80 19.69
C ARG A 116 10.49 16.96 20.28
N LEU A 117 11.48 17.39 19.50
CA LEU A 117 12.81 17.72 20.01
C LEU A 117 12.78 19.13 20.59
N GLU A 118 13.10 19.27 21.89
CA GLU A 118 12.98 20.55 22.62
C GLU A 118 14.08 21.54 22.22
N ASN A 119 15.30 21.07 21.89
CA ASN A 119 16.45 21.91 21.64
C ASN A 119 16.82 22.06 20.16
N VAL A 120 15.95 21.62 19.25
CA VAL A 120 16.19 21.68 17.81
C VAL A 120 14.94 22.20 17.09
N ASP A 121 15.08 23.27 16.35
CA ASP A 121 14.06 23.72 15.43
C ASP A 121 14.11 22.84 14.17
N TYR A 122 13.16 21.92 14.03
CA TYR A 122 13.04 21.04 12.88
C TYR A 122 12.89 21.80 11.55
N ARG A 123 12.29 23.02 11.57
CA ARG A 123 12.13 23.86 10.37
C ARG A 123 13.45 24.38 9.85
N GLN A 124 14.44 24.56 10.73
CA GLN A 124 15.81 24.88 10.35
C GLN A 124 16.54 23.60 9.91
N ALA A 125 16.38 22.51 10.66
CA ALA A 125 17.04 21.23 10.36
C ALA A 125 16.67 20.68 8.96
N VAL A 126 15.43 20.82 8.49
CA VAL A 126 15.03 20.38 7.13
C VAL A 126 15.60 21.23 5.99
N LYS A 127 16.17 22.40 6.30
CA LYS A 127 16.82 23.31 5.36
C LYS A 127 18.34 23.37 5.53
N ASP A 128 18.89 22.75 6.57
CA ASP A 128 20.31 22.74 6.85
C ASP A 128 21.09 22.08 5.71
N PRO A 129 22.00 22.83 5.01
CA PRO A 129 22.67 22.29 3.82
C PRO A 129 23.55 21.07 4.10
N GLU A 130 24.17 21.01 5.29
CA GLU A 130 25.03 19.89 5.66
C GLU A 130 24.20 18.62 5.92
N LEU A 131 23.12 18.72 6.69
CA LEU A 131 22.22 17.61 6.96
C LEU A 131 21.56 17.11 5.66
N VAL A 132 21.07 18.03 4.82
CA VAL A 132 20.47 17.72 3.51
C VAL A 132 21.48 17.00 2.61
N HIS A 133 22.73 17.49 2.56
CA HIS A 133 23.81 16.84 1.79
C HIS A 133 24.13 15.45 2.32
N ARG A 134 24.19 15.26 3.64
CA ARG A 134 24.44 13.95 4.25
C ARG A 134 23.33 12.94 3.94
N VAL A 135 22.05 13.35 3.99
CA VAL A 135 20.90 12.51 3.65
C VAL A 135 20.90 12.19 2.16
N ARG A 136 21.11 13.19 1.30
CA ARG A 136 21.23 12.99 -0.15
C ARG A 136 22.24 11.91 -0.51
N ASN A 137 23.38 11.84 0.20
CA ASN A 137 24.48 10.91 -0.06
C ASN A 137 24.44 9.65 0.83
N ALA A 138 23.37 9.43 1.58
CA ALA A 138 23.16 8.19 2.32
C ALA A 138 22.83 7.02 1.38
N GLY A 139 23.04 5.79 1.82
CA GLY A 139 22.58 4.58 1.17
C GLY A 139 21.12 4.28 1.48
N GLY A 140 20.59 4.85 2.57
CA GLY A 140 19.18 4.71 2.91
C GLY A 140 18.72 5.67 3.99
N VAL A 141 17.40 5.72 4.17
CA VAL A 141 16.75 6.40 5.29
C VAL A 141 15.81 5.45 6.02
N PHE A 142 15.57 5.70 7.31
CA PHE A 142 14.62 4.94 8.10
C PHE A 142 13.73 5.86 8.93
N PHE A 143 12.42 5.73 8.78
CA PHE A 143 11.41 6.45 9.55
C PHE A 143 10.93 5.61 10.74
N VAL A 144 11.08 6.12 11.96
CA VAL A 144 10.60 5.45 13.16
C VAL A 144 9.07 5.50 13.27
N GLY A 145 8.51 4.66 14.15
CA GLY A 145 7.08 4.64 14.44
C GLY A 145 6.63 5.75 15.39
N GLY A 146 5.31 5.94 15.46
CA GLY A 146 4.63 6.92 16.28
C GLY A 146 3.40 7.50 15.59
N ASP A 147 3.39 8.80 15.38
CA ASP A 147 2.33 9.56 14.72
C ASP A 147 2.80 9.99 13.33
N GLN A 148 2.18 9.48 12.30
CA GLN A 148 2.54 9.72 10.90
C GLN A 148 2.29 11.17 10.45
N GLY A 149 1.31 11.84 11.01
CA GLY A 149 1.06 13.26 10.74
C GLY A 149 2.22 14.16 11.14
N ARG A 150 3.04 13.75 12.13
CA ARG A 150 4.27 14.48 12.49
C ARG A 150 5.36 14.33 11.44
N ILE A 151 5.43 13.21 10.73
CA ILE A 151 6.42 13.02 9.64
C ILE A 151 6.08 13.97 8.49
N THR A 152 4.83 13.95 8.03
CA THR A 152 4.39 14.82 6.94
C THR A 152 4.49 16.29 7.31
N LYS A 153 4.07 16.67 8.53
CA LYS A 153 4.22 18.03 9.04
C LYS A 153 5.69 18.51 9.12
N ALA A 154 6.63 17.61 9.36
CA ALA A 154 8.04 17.98 9.44
C ALA A 154 8.71 18.07 8.06
N LEU A 155 8.27 17.29 7.08
CA LEU A 155 8.91 17.14 5.77
C LEU A 155 8.19 17.89 4.63
N LEU A 156 6.94 18.28 4.83
CA LEU A 156 6.19 19.14 3.90
C LEU A 156 6.14 20.57 4.43
N GLN A 157 6.12 21.52 3.52
CA GLN A 157 5.86 22.93 3.81
C GLN A 157 4.35 23.15 4.05
N ASP A 158 3.98 24.30 4.60
CA ASP A 158 2.57 24.63 4.89
C ASP A 158 1.69 24.69 3.63
N ASP A 159 2.29 24.91 2.46
CA ASP A 159 1.65 24.89 1.14
C ASP A 159 1.59 23.49 0.50
N GLY A 160 2.08 22.46 1.20
CA GLY A 160 2.15 21.08 0.73
C GLY A 160 3.37 20.74 -0.15
N ASN A 161 4.22 21.70 -0.46
CA ASN A 161 5.45 21.46 -1.21
C ASN A 161 6.50 20.71 -0.37
N SER A 162 7.42 20.03 -1.05
CA SER A 162 8.57 19.37 -0.39
C SER A 162 9.49 20.37 0.30
N THR A 163 10.04 19.96 1.43
CA THR A 163 11.21 20.64 2.00
C THR A 163 12.50 20.18 1.30
N PRO A 164 13.62 20.93 1.37
CA PRO A 164 14.91 20.47 0.82
C PRO A 164 15.35 19.11 1.36
N MET A 165 14.96 18.76 2.59
CA MET A 165 15.24 17.45 3.18
C MET A 165 14.44 16.35 2.49
N LEU A 166 13.15 16.55 2.20
CA LEU A 166 12.34 15.58 1.48
C LEU A 166 12.83 15.40 0.04
N ASP A 167 13.23 16.48 -0.61
CA ASP A 167 13.83 16.40 -1.95
C ASP A 167 15.11 15.55 -1.96
N ALA A 168 15.97 15.72 -0.95
CA ALA A 168 17.17 14.90 -0.80
C ALA A 168 16.87 13.41 -0.58
N ILE A 169 15.79 13.09 0.16
CA ILE A 169 15.31 11.72 0.35
C ILE A 169 14.84 11.13 -0.99
N TRP A 170 14.05 11.88 -1.76
CA TRP A 170 13.62 11.45 -3.09
C TRP A 170 14.77 11.26 -4.06
N GLU A 171 15.75 12.16 -4.07
CA GLU A 171 16.95 12.02 -4.91
C GLU A 171 17.77 10.76 -4.53
N MET A 172 17.97 10.52 -3.25
CA MET A 172 18.61 9.30 -2.73
C MET A 172 17.86 8.04 -3.19
N TYR A 173 16.54 8.02 -3.07
CA TYR A 173 15.68 6.90 -3.46
C TYR A 173 15.72 6.66 -4.98
N ARG A 174 15.60 7.69 -5.80
CA ARG A 174 15.67 7.58 -7.26
C ARG A 174 17.01 7.05 -7.76
N ARG A 175 18.10 7.28 -7.01
CA ARG A 175 19.44 6.74 -7.33
C ARG A 175 19.66 5.29 -6.86
N GLY A 176 18.66 4.63 -6.30
CA GLY A 176 18.76 3.24 -5.86
C GLY A 176 18.89 3.04 -4.35
N GLY A 177 18.80 4.10 -3.56
CA GLY A 177 18.84 4.00 -2.09
C GLY A 177 17.59 3.36 -1.49
N MET A 178 17.69 2.97 -0.22
CA MET A 178 16.62 2.30 0.52
C MET A 178 15.81 3.31 1.34
N ILE A 179 14.47 3.24 1.28
CA ILE A 179 13.58 3.88 2.24
C ILE A 179 12.93 2.82 3.11
N GLY A 180 13.27 2.83 4.40
CA GLY A 180 12.64 1.98 5.41
C GLY A 180 11.71 2.77 6.32
N GLY A 181 10.69 2.11 6.85
CA GLY A 181 9.82 2.73 7.85
C GLY A 181 9.00 1.71 8.60
N THR A 182 8.81 1.95 9.90
CA THR A 182 8.02 1.08 10.76
C THR A 182 6.78 1.80 11.27
N SER A 183 5.62 1.11 11.32
CA SER A 183 4.35 1.67 11.82
C SER A 183 4.00 2.99 11.11
N ALA A 184 4.05 4.14 11.78
CA ALA A 184 3.86 5.45 11.15
C ALA A 184 4.78 5.68 9.95
N GLY A 185 6.05 5.22 10.02
CA GLY A 185 6.99 5.27 8.90
C GLY A 185 6.60 4.38 7.72
N ALA A 186 5.82 3.31 7.94
CA ALA A 186 5.22 2.52 6.87
C ALA A 186 3.98 3.23 6.27
N ALA A 187 3.16 3.85 7.11
CA ALA A 187 1.93 4.51 6.67
C ALA A 187 2.17 5.65 5.66
N ILE A 188 3.28 6.40 5.81
CA ILE A 188 3.64 7.50 4.89
C ILE A 188 4.05 7.06 3.49
N MET A 189 4.24 5.74 3.25
CA MET A 189 4.75 5.24 1.96
C MET A 189 3.76 5.42 0.82
N SER A 190 2.47 5.41 1.08
CA SER A 190 1.41 5.69 0.09
C SER A 190 1.11 7.20 -0.02
N THR A 191 0.45 7.60 -1.12
CA THR A 191 0.05 8.99 -1.35
C THR A 191 -1.08 9.45 -0.43
N THR A 192 -1.85 8.51 0.13
CA THR A 192 -2.83 8.73 1.19
C THR A 192 -2.51 7.81 2.36
N MET A 193 -2.63 8.30 3.57
CA MET A 193 -2.44 7.53 4.80
C MET A 193 -3.59 7.75 5.77
N PHE A 194 -3.82 6.82 6.69
CA PHE A 194 -4.66 7.11 7.85
C PHE A 194 -3.98 8.14 8.75
N ASP A 195 -4.76 9.09 9.25
CA ASP A 195 -4.33 10.09 10.24
C ASP A 195 -5.47 10.31 11.23
N ASN A 196 -5.18 10.21 12.54
CA ASN A 196 -6.20 10.23 13.60
C ASN A 196 -7.39 9.27 13.35
N ALA A 197 -7.13 8.15 12.69
CA ALA A 197 -8.17 7.21 12.31
C ALA A 197 -8.82 6.54 13.52
N GLN A 198 -10.12 6.34 13.42
CA GLN A 198 -10.89 5.57 14.39
C GLN A 198 -10.51 4.08 14.35
N ALA A 199 -10.99 3.31 15.33
CA ALA A 199 -10.92 1.86 15.28
C ALA A 199 -11.67 1.29 14.07
N VAL A 200 -11.40 0.02 13.72
CA VAL A 200 -11.87 -0.58 12.46
C VAL A 200 -13.38 -0.55 12.31
N LEU A 201 -14.11 -1.04 13.32
CA LEU A 201 -15.57 -1.09 13.26
C LEU A 201 -16.23 0.30 13.16
N PRO A 202 -15.85 1.32 13.96
CA PRO A 202 -16.28 2.70 13.72
C PRO A 202 -15.94 3.22 12.32
N THR A 203 -14.79 2.88 11.77
CA THR A 203 -14.43 3.27 10.39
C THR A 203 -15.38 2.66 9.34
N LEU A 204 -15.81 1.41 9.52
CA LEU A 204 -16.81 0.80 8.65
C LEU A 204 -18.19 1.46 8.80
N LYS A 205 -18.57 1.86 10.02
CA LYS A 205 -19.88 2.50 10.31
C LYS A 205 -19.96 3.94 9.83
N LEU A 206 -18.88 4.71 9.96
CA LEU A 206 -18.86 6.15 9.74
C LEU A 206 -18.11 6.58 8.47
N GLY A 207 -17.36 5.65 7.86
CA GLY A 207 -16.48 5.96 6.73
C GLY A 207 -15.22 6.72 7.14
N VAL A 208 -14.59 7.38 6.17
CA VAL A 208 -13.39 8.20 6.34
C VAL A 208 -13.54 9.56 5.64
N ASN A 209 -12.93 10.60 6.22
CA ASN A 209 -12.95 11.97 5.69
C ASN A 209 -11.52 12.50 5.51
N GLU A 210 -11.30 13.22 4.41
CA GLU A 210 -10.02 13.89 4.16
C GLU A 210 -9.79 15.00 5.18
N GLY A 211 -8.56 15.13 5.62
CA GLY A 211 -8.17 16.11 6.65
C GLY A 211 -8.63 15.75 8.06
N LYS A 212 -9.24 14.55 8.24
CA LYS A 212 -9.72 14.09 9.54
C LYS A 212 -9.22 12.68 9.85
N GLU A 213 -9.72 11.65 9.15
CA GLU A 213 -9.29 10.25 9.35
C GLU A 213 -8.25 9.80 8.31
N ILE A 214 -8.15 10.50 7.18
CA ILE A 214 -7.12 10.30 6.15
C ILE A 214 -6.48 11.62 5.75
N ALA A 215 -5.20 11.56 5.43
CA ALA A 215 -4.38 12.71 5.03
C ALA A 215 -3.38 12.31 3.94
N PRO A 216 -2.73 13.29 3.27
CA PRO A 216 -1.64 13.01 2.35
C PRO A 216 -0.47 12.30 3.05
N GLY A 217 0.04 11.23 2.41
CA GLY A 217 1.32 10.61 2.73
C GLY A 217 2.46 11.17 1.87
N LEU A 218 3.61 10.51 1.87
CA LEU A 218 4.76 10.94 1.07
C LEU A 218 4.87 10.24 -0.30
N GLY A 219 4.11 9.16 -0.52
CA GLY A 219 3.91 8.55 -1.84
C GLY A 219 5.06 7.74 -2.41
N PHE A 220 6.01 7.28 -1.59
CA PHE A 220 7.20 6.56 -2.09
C PHE A 220 6.90 5.29 -2.88
N ILE A 221 5.78 4.61 -2.61
CA ILE A 221 5.34 3.41 -3.34
C ILE A 221 4.60 3.73 -4.66
N GLY A 222 4.34 5.01 -4.91
CA GLY A 222 3.53 5.43 -6.05
C GLY A 222 2.04 5.62 -5.72
N PRO A 223 1.24 6.04 -6.72
CA PRO A 223 -0.16 6.44 -6.50
C PRO A 223 -1.14 5.27 -6.40
N ASP A 224 -0.77 4.07 -6.83
CA ASP A 224 -1.72 2.98 -7.08
C ASP A 224 -1.89 2.03 -5.89
N VAL A 225 -1.01 2.12 -4.88
CA VAL A 225 -0.98 1.20 -3.74
C VAL A 225 -1.23 1.92 -2.43
N PHE A 226 -2.24 1.46 -1.69
CA PHE A 226 -2.56 1.92 -0.35
C PHE A 226 -1.88 1.04 0.70
N ILE A 227 -1.19 1.64 1.68
CA ILE A 227 -0.47 0.91 2.74
C ILE A 227 -1.18 1.08 4.08
N ASP A 228 -1.37 -0.03 4.81
CA ASP A 228 -1.69 -0.02 6.24
C ASP A 228 -0.78 -0.97 7.03
N GLN A 229 -0.70 -0.80 8.32
CA GLN A 229 0.26 -1.44 9.21
C GLN A 229 -0.38 -1.89 10.54
N HIS A 230 0.30 -2.71 11.35
CA HIS A 230 -0.27 -3.44 12.49
C HIS A 230 -1.53 -4.20 12.07
N LEU A 231 -1.47 -4.83 10.90
CA LEU A 231 -2.65 -5.18 10.14
C LEU A 231 -3.51 -6.24 10.83
N LEU A 232 -2.91 -7.40 11.10
CA LEU A 232 -3.63 -8.55 11.67
C LEU A 232 -3.93 -8.35 13.14
N VAL A 233 -2.93 -7.88 13.89
CA VAL A 233 -3.06 -7.67 15.34
C VAL A 233 -4.18 -6.69 15.71
N ARG A 234 -4.56 -5.81 14.80
CA ARG A 234 -5.62 -4.81 14.99
C ARG A 234 -6.81 -4.96 14.03
N GLY A 235 -6.88 -6.07 13.28
CA GLY A 235 -7.95 -6.33 12.30
C GLY A 235 -8.10 -5.28 11.20
N ARG A 236 -7.03 -4.54 10.88
CA ARG A 236 -7.06 -3.31 10.08
C ARG A 236 -7.35 -3.52 8.60
N PHE A 237 -7.29 -4.75 8.11
CA PHE A 237 -7.58 -5.04 6.70
C PHE A 237 -8.95 -4.48 6.27
N ALA A 238 -9.94 -4.52 7.15
CA ALA A 238 -11.29 -4.06 6.83
C ALA A 238 -11.39 -2.53 6.71
N ARG A 239 -10.66 -1.76 7.54
CA ARG A 239 -10.68 -0.29 7.46
C ARG A 239 -10.01 0.25 6.20
N MET A 240 -9.11 -0.53 5.57
CA MET A 240 -8.49 -0.13 4.30
C MET A 240 -9.54 0.08 3.21
N LEU A 241 -10.58 -0.76 3.18
CA LEU A 241 -11.57 -0.78 2.09
C LEU A 241 -12.33 0.55 1.92
N PRO A 242 -12.93 1.19 2.95
CA PRO A 242 -13.56 2.49 2.77
C PRO A 242 -12.57 3.59 2.35
N ALA A 243 -11.31 3.55 2.82
CA ALA A 243 -10.30 4.51 2.40
C ALA A 243 -9.90 4.29 0.92
N MET A 244 -9.69 3.03 0.52
CA MET A 244 -9.35 2.66 -0.85
C MET A 244 -10.47 3.03 -1.82
N LEU A 245 -11.73 2.75 -1.50
CA LEU A 245 -12.88 3.15 -2.34
C LEU A 245 -12.94 4.67 -2.49
N LYS A 246 -12.85 5.42 -1.38
CA LYS A 246 -12.91 6.88 -1.40
C LYS A 246 -11.80 7.51 -2.24
N LYS A 247 -10.60 6.97 -2.17
CA LYS A 247 -9.41 7.46 -2.89
C LYS A 247 -9.17 6.76 -4.22
N LYS A 248 -10.03 5.81 -4.61
CA LYS A 248 -9.98 5.04 -5.86
C LYS A 248 -8.70 4.19 -6.03
N TYR A 249 -8.12 3.74 -4.92
CA TYR A 249 -7.02 2.77 -4.98
C TYR A 249 -7.55 1.41 -5.44
N LYS A 250 -6.81 0.79 -6.35
CA LYS A 250 -7.10 -0.56 -6.83
C LYS A 250 -6.38 -1.62 -6.00
N MET A 251 -5.20 -1.31 -5.51
CA MET A 251 -4.36 -2.23 -4.76
C MET A 251 -4.11 -1.73 -3.33
N GLY A 252 -4.27 -2.62 -2.36
CA GLY A 252 -3.92 -2.39 -0.96
C GLY A 252 -2.93 -3.43 -0.48
N LEU A 253 -1.95 -2.98 0.31
CA LEU A 253 -0.95 -3.84 0.93
C LEU A 253 -0.90 -3.56 2.43
N GLY A 254 -1.29 -4.54 3.21
CA GLY A 254 -1.27 -4.43 4.67
C GLY A 254 -0.21 -5.33 5.30
N VAL A 255 0.61 -4.78 6.17
CA VAL A 255 1.75 -5.48 6.78
C VAL A 255 1.55 -5.66 8.28
N ASP A 256 1.81 -6.87 8.81
CA ASP A 256 1.66 -7.11 10.24
C ASP A 256 2.93 -6.82 11.05
N GLU A 257 2.76 -6.83 12.37
CA GLU A 257 3.87 -6.56 13.31
C GLU A 257 5.01 -7.57 13.16
N ASN A 258 6.23 -7.08 13.42
CA ASN A 258 7.48 -7.83 13.34
C ASN A 258 7.71 -8.52 11.98
N THR A 259 7.14 -7.92 10.94
CA THR A 259 7.17 -8.38 9.54
C THR A 259 7.47 -7.17 8.66
N ALA A 260 8.17 -7.39 7.58
CA ALA A 260 8.39 -6.38 6.56
C ALA A 260 8.02 -6.89 5.17
N VAL A 261 7.56 -5.97 4.35
CA VAL A 261 7.43 -6.14 2.91
C VAL A 261 8.52 -5.34 2.23
N LEU A 262 9.31 -6.00 1.41
CA LEU A 262 10.29 -5.36 0.55
C LEU A 262 9.63 -5.05 -0.79
N ILE A 263 9.81 -3.84 -1.28
CA ILE A 263 9.44 -3.48 -2.66
C ILE A 263 10.73 -3.17 -3.41
N THR A 264 10.99 -3.91 -4.47
CA THR A 264 12.13 -3.72 -5.36
C THR A 264 11.65 -3.55 -6.79
N LYS A 265 12.44 -2.88 -7.62
CA LYS A 265 12.08 -2.59 -9.03
C LYS A 265 10.70 -1.94 -9.19
N GLY A 266 10.27 -1.22 -8.18
CA GLY A 266 8.98 -0.52 -8.14
C GLY A 266 7.75 -1.40 -7.87
N SER A 267 7.79 -2.72 -8.09
CA SER A 267 6.60 -3.57 -8.00
C SER A 267 6.82 -4.99 -7.45
N ASP A 268 8.08 -5.45 -7.36
CA ASP A 268 8.38 -6.78 -6.84
C ASP A 268 8.32 -6.79 -5.31
N VAL A 269 7.35 -7.51 -4.77
CA VAL A 269 7.09 -7.70 -3.33
C VAL A 269 7.79 -8.96 -2.84
N GLU A 270 8.44 -8.90 -1.69
CA GLU A 270 8.93 -10.05 -0.91
C GLU A 270 8.55 -9.87 0.54
N VAL A 271 7.95 -10.88 1.16
CA VAL A 271 7.58 -10.86 2.59
C VAL A 271 8.70 -11.47 3.41
N ILE A 272 9.18 -10.75 4.44
CA ILE A 272 10.21 -11.22 5.37
C ILE A 272 9.81 -10.95 6.82
N GLY A 273 10.31 -11.74 7.74
CA GLY A 273 10.06 -11.60 9.18
C GLY A 273 9.22 -12.75 9.72
N TYR A 274 8.34 -12.48 10.69
CA TYR A 274 7.71 -13.54 11.48
C TYR A 274 6.26 -13.85 11.11
N LYS A 275 5.60 -12.93 10.42
CA LYS A 275 4.20 -13.07 10.00
C LYS A 275 4.09 -12.72 8.51
N GLY A 276 2.88 -12.46 8.05
CA GLY A 276 2.63 -12.18 6.65
C GLY A 276 2.09 -10.79 6.36
N ALA A 277 1.66 -10.66 5.11
CA ALA A 277 1.01 -9.46 4.58
C ALA A 277 -0.29 -9.85 3.85
N LEU A 278 -1.28 -8.96 3.87
CA LEU A 278 -2.49 -9.08 3.06
C LEU A 278 -2.41 -8.15 1.84
N VAL A 279 -2.78 -8.70 0.70
CA VAL A 279 -2.99 -7.96 -0.54
C VAL A 279 -4.49 -7.88 -0.80
N LEU A 280 -5.00 -6.68 -1.01
CA LEU A 280 -6.38 -6.40 -1.38
C LEU A 280 -6.40 -5.86 -2.80
N ASN A 281 -7.16 -6.49 -3.70
CA ASN A 281 -7.37 -6.00 -5.06
C ASN A 281 -8.84 -5.64 -5.26
N LEU A 282 -9.09 -4.38 -5.60
CA LEU A 282 -10.41 -3.78 -5.82
C LEU A 282 -10.73 -3.53 -7.29
N GLU A 283 -9.95 -4.05 -8.23
CA GLU A 283 -10.19 -3.81 -9.67
C GLU A 283 -11.58 -4.22 -10.14
N GLN A 284 -12.10 -5.32 -9.55
CA GLN A 284 -13.42 -5.85 -9.87
C GLN A 284 -14.44 -5.58 -8.76
N ALA A 285 -14.06 -4.82 -7.73
CA ALA A 285 -14.92 -4.55 -6.60
C ALA A 285 -16.05 -3.59 -6.99
N SER A 286 -17.21 -3.80 -6.38
CA SER A 286 -18.38 -2.94 -6.53
C SER A 286 -19.05 -2.72 -5.18
N ASN A 287 -19.84 -1.66 -5.07
CA ASN A 287 -20.70 -1.41 -3.92
C ASN A 287 -22.15 -1.24 -4.40
N THR A 288 -23.09 -1.47 -3.50
CA THR A 288 -24.52 -1.34 -3.72
C THR A 288 -24.99 -0.07 -2.99
N PRO A 289 -25.23 1.05 -3.71
CA PRO A 289 -25.56 2.34 -3.07
C PRO A 289 -26.87 2.32 -2.28
N GLU A 290 -27.78 1.41 -2.59
CA GLU A 290 -29.09 1.26 -1.95
C GLU A 290 -29.02 0.62 -0.55
N LEU A 291 -27.90 -0.01 -0.21
CA LEU A 291 -27.69 -0.56 1.12
C LEU A 291 -27.28 0.55 2.09
N ASP A 292 -28.02 0.68 3.18
CA ASP A 292 -27.63 1.58 4.27
C ASP A 292 -26.42 1.02 5.02
N GLY A 293 -25.34 1.79 5.05
CA GLY A 293 -24.05 1.38 5.62
C GLY A 293 -23.02 0.92 4.58
N PHE A 294 -21.78 0.79 5.07
CA PHE A 294 -20.66 0.33 4.24
C PHE A 294 -20.93 -1.05 3.67
N ASN A 295 -20.75 -1.19 2.38
CA ASN A 295 -20.78 -2.49 1.71
C ASN A 295 -19.78 -2.50 0.55
N ILE A 296 -19.28 -3.67 0.25
CA ILE A 296 -18.40 -3.92 -0.90
C ILE A 296 -18.51 -5.39 -1.30
N SER A 297 -18.47 -5.64 -2.59
CA SER A 297 -18.51 -6.99 -3.16
C SER A 297 -17.35 -7.20 -4.11
N ASN A 298 -16.95 -8.48 -4.24
CA ASN A 298 -15.96 -8.94 -5.21
C ASN A 298 -14.53 -8.34 -5.00
N VAL A 299 -14.16 -8.05 -3.76
CA VAL A 299 -12.76 -7.77 -3.43
C VAL A 299 -11.96 -9.08 -3.53
N ARG A 300 -10.78 -9.06 -4.15
CA ARG A 300 -9.84 -10.17 -4.07
C ARG A 300 -8.90 -9.93 -2.89
N ILE A 301 -8.83 -10.92 -2.00
CA ILE A 301 -7.95 -10.89 -0.83
C ILE A 301 -6.98 -12.06 -0.89
N SER A 302 -5.70 -11.76 -0.67
CA SER A 302 -4.62 -12.74 -0.63
C SER A 302 -3.78 -12.57 0.62
N TYR A 303 -3.34 -13.68 1.22
CA TYR A 303 -2.38 -13.70 2.32
C TYR A 303 -1.04 -14.24 1.82
N LEU A 304 -0.02 -13.43 1.92
CA LEU A 304 1.37 -13.75 1.64
C LEU A 304 2.09 -14.00 2.95
N ASP A 305 2.70 -15.17 3.07
CA ASP A 305 3.49 -15.56 4.24
C ASP A 305 4.98 -15.34 4.01
N GLN A 306 5.80 -15.57 5.02
CA GLN A 306 7.25 -15.40 4.96
C GLN A 306 7.88 -16.11 3.74
N GLY A 307 8.75 -15.38 3.03
CA GLY A 307 9.46 -15.85 1.85
C GLY A 307 8.66 -15.81 0.55
N ASP A 308 7.37 -15.50 0.61
CA ASP A 308 6.54 -15.36 -0.58
C ASP A 308 6.90 -14.09 -1.35
N ARG A 309 6.72 -14.18 -2.67
CA ARG A 309 6.90 -13.06 -3.60
C ARG A 309 5.63 -12.82 -4.41
N PHE A 310 5.41 -11.55 -4.70
CA PHE A 310 4.26 -11.11 -5.49
C PHE A 310 4.65 -9.88 -6.30
N ASN A 311 4.19 -9.78 -7.53
CA ASN A 311 4.39 -8.58 -8.32
C ASN A 311 3.09 -7.76 -8.36
N LEU A 312 3.13 -6.51 -7.92
CA LEU A 312 1.94 -5.64 -7.79
C LEU A 312 1.30 -5.27 -9.14
N VAL A 313 2.07 -5.31 -10.23
CA VAL A 313 1.57 -4.94 -11.57
C VAL A 313 1.04 -6.16 -12.31
N SER A 314 1.87 -7.22 -12.43
CA SER A 314 1.46 -8.44 -13.16
C SER A 314 0.59 -9.38 -12.32
N GLN A 315 0.48 -9.15 -11.00
CA GLN A 315 -0.22 -9.99 -10.03
C GLN A 315 0.27 -11.44 -9.99
N VAL A 316 1.49 -11.67 -10.46
CA VAL A 316 2.14 -12.99 -10.43
C VAL A 316 2.65 -13.27 -9.02
N PHE A 317 2.21 -14.41 -8.48
CA PHE A 317 2.66 -14.93 -7.20
C PHE A 317 3.73 -16.02 -7.37
N THR A 318 4.70 -16.02 -6.48
CA THR A 318 5.70 -17.09 -6.36
C THR A 318 5.79 -17.51 -4.89
N PRO A 319 5.44 -18.76 -4.56
CA PRO A 319 5.53 -19.24 -3.19
C PRO A 319 6.99 -19.27 -2.71
N SER A 320 7.19 -19.22 -1.40
CA SER A 320 8.50 -19.49 -0.81
C SER A 320 8.98 -20.89 -1.20
N LYS A 321 10.31 -21.10 -1.22
CA LYS A 321 10.93 -22.38 -1.60
C LYS A 321 10.36 -23.58 -0.83
N GLU A 322 9.99 -23.36 0.43
CA GLU A 322 9.43 -24.42 1.30
C GLU A 322 8.01 -24.81 0.90
N LYS A 323 7.25 -23.90 0.26
CA LYS A 323 5.87 -24.10 -0.18
C LYS A 323 5.75 -24.42 -1.68
N GLU A 324 6.84 -24.43 -2.44
CA GLU A 324 6.84 -24.59 -3.90
C GLU A 324 6.08 -25.83 -4.39
N ASN A 325 6.23 -26.94 -3.66
CA ASN A 325 5.54 -28.20 -3.95
C ASN A 325 4.27 -28.43 -3.13
N GLY A 326 3.88 -27.46 -2.29
CA GLY A 326 2.81 -27.57 -1.31
C GLY A 326 1.45 -27.04 -1.78
N ARG A 327 1.16 -27.09 -3.07
CA ARG A 327 -0.13 -26.63 -3.58
C ARG A 327 -1.28 -27.43 -2.97
N VAL A 328 -2.19 -26.72 -2.27
CA VAL A 328 -3.38 -27.32 -1.65
C VAL A 328 -4.32 -27.84 -2.72
N ARG A 329 -4.81 -29.08 -2.53
CA ARG A 329 -5.73 -29.75 -3.46
C ARG A 329 -7.10 -29.90 -2.80
N PRO A 330 -8.19 -29.41 -3.38
CA PRO A 330 -9.55 -29.54 -2.81
C PRO A 330 -9.95 -31.00 -2.53
N SER A 331 -9.45 -31.96 -3.35
CA SER A 331 -9.72 -33.40 -3.17
C SER A 331 -9.04 -34.01 -1.96
N ALA A 332 -8.00 -33.37 -1.42
CA ALA A 332 -7.22 -33.82 -0.27
C ALA A 332 -7.30 -32.81 0.89
N ALA A 333 -8.41 -32.08 0.98
CA ALA A 333 -8.60 -31.05 1.99
C ALA A 333 -8.45 -31.64 3.42
N TYR A 334 -7.65 -30.95 4.22
CA TYR A 334 -7.38 -31.33 5.61
C TYR A 334 -8.53 -30.97 6.54
N ASN A 335 -9.15 -29.80 6.32
CA ASN A 335 -10.23 -29.30 7.18
C ASN A 335 -11.59 -29.85 6.76
N THR A 336 -12.31 -30.46 7.68
CA THR A 336 -13.63 -31.07 7.43
C THR A 336 -14.77 -30.27 8.03
N ASP A 337 -14.51 -29.48 9.05
CA ASP A 337 -15.53 -28.83 9.87
C ASP A 337 -15.82 -27.39 9.39
N ALA A 338 -17.11 -27.04 9.39
CA ALA A 338 -17.52 -25.65 9.18
C ALA A 338 -17.17 -24.82 10.41
N ARG A 339 -16.40 -23.76 10.25
CA ARG A 339 -16.09 -22.83 11.31
C ARG A 339 -16.90 -21.54 11.18
N PHE A 340 -17.32 -21.03 12.34
CA PHE A 340 -17.96 -19.73 12.47
C PHE A 340 -17.02 -18.78 13.19
N TYR A 341 -16.87 -17.57 12.64
CA TYR A 341 -15.95 -16.55 13.15
C TYR A 341 -16.74 -15.35 13.69
N PRO A 342 -17.09 -15.33 15.00
CA PRO A 342 -17.92 -14.27 15.58
C PRO A 342 -17.22 -12.92 15.69
N ASP A 343 -15.88 -12.89 15.62
CA ASP A 343 -15.05 -11.69 15.60
C ASP A 343 -13.97 -11.80 14.51
N ILE A 344 -14.33 -11.45 13.30
CA ILE A 344 -13.42 -11.49 12.14
C ILE A 344 -12.29 -10.44 12.24
N LEU A 345 -12.48 -9.41 13.05
CA LEU A 345 -11.48 -8.36 13.27
C LEU A 345 -10.49 -8.70 14.40
N GLY A 346 -10.69 -9.84 15.06
CA GLY A 346 -9.76 -10.35 16.07
C GLY A 346 -8.35 -10.60 15.50
N ASN A 347 -7.36 -10.61 16.39
CA ASN A 347 -5.96 -10.82 16.02
C ASN A 347 -5.79 -12.12 15.24
N THR A 348 -5.25 -12.02 14.03
CA THR A 348 -5.01 -13.13 13.06
C THR A 348 -6.26 -13.91 12.60
N THR A 349 -7.45 -13.61 13.10
CA THR A 349 -8.67 -14.35 12.78
C THR A 349 -8.95 -14.44 11.27
N VAL A 350 -8.72 -13.37 10.53
CA VAL A 350 -8.89 -13.37 9.08
C VAL A 350 -7.97 -14.36 8.39
N VAL A 351 -6.74 -14.52 8.87
CA VAL A 351 -5.76 -15.47 8.31
C VAL A 351 -6.16 -16.89 8.65
N ASP A 352 -6.58 -17.17 9.90
CA ASP A 352 -7.11 -18.48 10.29
C ASP A 352 -8.33 -18.87 9.43
N LEU A 353 -9.26 -17.93 9.20
CA LEU A 353 -10.39 -18.14 8.30
C LEU A 353 -9.93 -18.48 6.88
N MET A 354 -9.00 -17.71 6.32
CA MET A 354 -8.53 -17.90 4.94
C MET A 354 -7.81 -19.24 4.77
N GLN A 355 -6.94 -19.61 5.71
CA GLN A 355 -6.20 -20.87 5.73
C GLN A 355 -7.17 -22.07 5.85
N HIS A 356 -8.13 -21.97 6.78
CA HIS A 356 -9.12 -23.02 6.97
C HIS A 356 -10.02 -23.19 5.73
N LEU A 357 -10.48 -22.10 5.15
CA LEU A 357 -11.34 -22.13 3.95
C LEU A 357 -10.61 -22.75 2.76
N ILE A 358 -9.38 -22.28 2.46
CA ILE A 358 -8.67 -22.75 1.26
C ILE A 358 -8.37 -24.25 1.32
N ASP A 359 -8.10 -24.78 2.51
CA ASP A 359 -7.82 -26.20 2.76
C ASP A 359 -9.03 -26.94 3.34
N SER A 360 -10.21 -26.64 2.83
CA SER A 360 -11.47 -27.30 3.16
C SER A 360 -12.27 -27.69 1.92
N ARG A 361 -13.35 -28.42 2.08
CA ARG A 361 -14.31 -28.71 1.00
C ARG A 361 -15.39 -27.64 0.85
N GLN A 362 -15.40 -26.64 1.73
CA GLN A 362 -16.39 -25.56 1.69
C GLN A 362 -16.07 -24.58 0.56
N ASP A 363 -17.09 -24.05 -0.10
CA ASP A 363 -16.96 -23.03 -1.11
C ASP A 363 -16.87 -21.62 -0.49
N SER A 364 -17.46 -21.45 0.69
CA SER A 364 -17.45 -20.18 1.41
C SER A 364 -17.58 -20.35 2.91
N THR A 365 -17.15 -19.32 3.64
CA THR A 365 -17.35 -19.18 5.09
C THR A 365 -17.61 -17.71 5.43
N ILE A 366 -18.15 -17.48 6.63
CA ILE A 366 -18.47 -16.12 7.09
C ILE A 366 -17.77 -15.80 8.40
N GLY A 367 -17.42 -14.51 8.55
CA GLY A 367 -17.07 -13.90 9.79
C GLY A 367 -17.98 -12.72 10.09
N LEU A 368 -18.18 -12.41 11.35
CA LEU A 368 -18.97 -11.26 11.78
C LEU A 368 -18.10 -10.21 12.47
N SER A 369 -18.56 -8.96 12.42
CA SER A 369 -18.05 -7.89 13.26
C SER A 369 -19.21 -7.03 13.73
N PHE A 370 -19.34 -6.86 15.05
CA PHE A 370 -20.36 -6.02 15.69
C PHE A 370 -19.83 -5.45 17.00
N GLY A 371 -20.47 -4.39 17.48
CA GLY A 371 -20.08 -3.71 18.72
C GLY A 371 -20.89 -4.13 19.92
N SER A 372 -20.47 -3.67 21.11
CA SER A 372 -21.27 -3.73 22.33
C SER A 372 -22.50 -2.80 22.24
N GLN A 373 -23.42 -2.94 23.20
CA GLN A 373 -24.61 -2.07 23.31
C GLN A 373 -24.25 -0.60 23.47
N ASP A 374 -23.10 -0.27 24.05
CA ASP A 374 -22.62 1.11 24.25
C ASP A 374 -21.79 1.64 23.07
N SER A 375 -21.67 0.86 21.99
CA SER A 375 -20.92 1.29 20.81
C SER A 375 -21.72 2.24 19.93
N ILE A 376 -21.02 2.99 19.07
CA ILE A 376 -21.66 3.81 18.02
C ILE A 376 -22.50 2.89 17.12
N MET A 377 -23.78 3.24 16.88
CA MET A 377 -24.72 2.45 16.08
C MET A 377 -24.73 0.97 16.49
N PRO A 378 -25.16 0.64 17.70
CA PRO A 378 -24.98 -0.72 18.25
C PRO A 378 -25.72 -1.81 17.46
N SER A 379 -26.84 -1.48 16.80
CA SER A 379 -27.59 -2.40 15.95
C SER A 379 -26.95 -2.65 14.57
N LEU A 380 -25.96 -1.87 14.18
CA LEU A 380 -25.26 -2.07 12.92
C LEU A 380 -24.02 -2.94 13.12
N GLY A 381 -24.05 -4.13 12.53
CA GLY A 381 -22.91 -5.05 12.39
C GLY A 381 -22.57 -5.26 10.93
N PHE A 382 -21.58 -6.12 10.68
CA PHE A 382 -21.15 -6.48 9.31
C PHE A 382 -20.91 -7.99 9.20
N GLU A 383 -21.42 -8.57 8.10
CA GLU A 383 -21.05 -9.90 7.63
C GLU A 383 -19.89 -9.78 6.64
N PHE A 384 -18.87 -10.59 6.83
CA PHE A 384 -17.72 -10.77 5.94
C PHE A 384 -17.83 -12.17 5.34
N ARG A 385 -18.14 -12.27 4.07
CA ARG A 385 -18.22 -13.54 3.36
C ARG A 385 -16.98 -13.75 2.54
N PHE A 386 -16.26 -14.81 2.84
CA PHE A 386 -15.11 -15.26 2.05
C PHE A 386 -15.53 -16.46 1.21
N SER A 387 -15.20 -16.45 -0.08
CA SER A 387 -15.54 -17.50 -1.01
C SER A 387 -14.36 -17.88 -1.88
N LYS A 388 -14.24 -19.17 -2.17
CA LYS A 388 -13.35 -19.63 -3.24
C LYS A 388 -13.93 -19.25 -4.59
N VAL A 389 -13.04 -18.94 -5.52
CA VAL A 389 -13.33 -18.68 -6.93
C VAL A 389 -12.36 -19.47 -7.78
N ASP A 390 -12.56 -19.51 -9.09
CA ASP A 390 -11.79 -20.39 -10.01
C ASP A 390 -10.29 -20.20 -9.92
N ASP A 391 -9.81 -18.98 -9.63
CA ASP A 391 -8.41 -18.63 -9.48
C ASP A 391 -7.91 -18.61 -8.02
N SER A 392 -8.74 -19.06 -7.07
CA SER A 392 -8.30 -19.23 -5.68
C SER A 392 -7.33 -20.39 -5.55
N VAL A 393 -6.21 -20.14 -4.91
CA VAL A 393 -5.18 -21.16 -4.70
C VAL A 393 -4.54 -21.04 -3.31
N GLY A 394 -4.21 -22.18 -2.71
CA GLY A 394 -3.46 -22.26 -1.47
C GLY A 394 -2.14 -23.00 -1.66
N TYR A 395 -1.17 -22.63 -0.84
CA TYR A 395 0.10 -23.35 -0.68
C TYR A 395 0.34 -23.58 0.80
N PHE A 396 0.85 -24.75 1.12
CA PHE A 396 1.11 -25.21 2.49
C PHE A 396 2.50 -25.80 2.64
N SER A 397 3.11 -25.59 3.80
CA SER A 397 4.32 -26.31 4.23
C SER A 397 4.31 -26.48 5.74
N SER A 398 4.85 -27.62 6.19
CA SER A 398 5.15 -27.88 7.60
C SER A 398 6.65 -28.05 7.85
N ALA A 399 7.50 -27.69 6.88
CA ALA A 399 8.93 -27.95 6.90
C ALA A 399 9.67 -27.31 8.09
N ASN A 400 9.17 -26.17 8.61
CA ASN A 400 9.78 -25.44 9.71
C ASN A 400 9.18 -25.74 11.09
N GLY A 401 8.46 -26.87 11.23
CA GLY A 401 7.86 -27.29 12.50
C GLY A 401 6.57 -26.57 12.86
N GLY A 402 6.05 -25.73 11.99
CA GLY A 402 4.75 -25.05 12.08
C GLY A 402 4.02 -25.08 10.75
N GLU A 403 2.73 -24.83 10.79
CA GLU A 403 1.91 -24.72 9.57
C GLU A 403 2.12 -23.34 8.94
N ALA A 404 2.60 -23.30 7.69
CA ALA A 404 2.80 -22.11 6.90
C ALA A 404 1.90 -22.18 5.67
N TYR A 405 0.98 -21.22 5.54
CA TYR A 405 0.06 -21.12 4.42
C TYR A 405 0.26 -19.82 3.65
N SER A 406 0.12 -19.93 2.34
CA SER A 406 -0.17 -18.78 1.47
C SER A 406 -1.55 -19.01 0.85
N VAL A 407 -2.38 -17.98 0.82
CA VAL A 407 -3.75 -18.06 0.30
C VAL A 407 -3.96 -16.93 -0.70
N LEU A 408 -4.37 -17.26 -1.90
CA LEU A 408 -4.47 -16.30 -2.98
C LEU A 408 -5.90 -16.20 -3.50
N ASN A 409 -6.30 -14.99 -3.83
CA ASN A 409 -7.49 -14.68 -4.61
C ASN A 409 -8.82 -15.21 -4.01
N LEU A 410 -8.96 -15.24 -2.68
CA LEU A 410 -10.30 -15.42 -2.14
C LEU A 410 -11.15 -14.19 -2.46
N ARG A 411 -12.41 -14.41 -2.77
CA ARG A 411 -13.39 -13.33 -2.86
C ARG A 411 -13.86 -12.94 -1.48
N LEU A 412 -13.86 -11.64 -1.19
CA LEU A 412 -14.41 -11.04 0.02
C LEU A 412 -15.58 -10.12 -0.36
N ASP A 413 -16.74 -10.40 0.24
CA ASP A 413 -17.90 -9.52 0.23
C ASP A 413 -18.19 -9.08 1.67
N ILE A 414 -18.47 -7.79 1.87
CA ILE A 414 -18.87 -7.21 3.17
C ILE A 414 -20.23 -6.58 3.02
N ARG A 415 -21.15 -6.91 3.94
CA ARG A 415 -22.50 -6.39 3.95
C ARG A 415 -22.89 -5.92 5.35
N PRO A 416 -23.60 -4.79 5.47
CA PRO A 416 -24.22 -4.40 6.72
C PRO A 416 -25.28 -5.42 7.13
N ILE A 417 -25.35 -5.70 8.43
CA ILE A 417 -26.37 -6.55 9.04
C ILE A 417 -27.00 -5.84 10.22
N GLU A 418 -28.28 -6.10 10.46
CA GLU A 418 -28.98 -5.62 11.65
C GLU A 418 -28.77 -6.59 12.81
N MET A 419 -28.32 -6.06 13.95
CA MET A 419 -28.12 -6.81 15.18
C MET A 419 -29.29 -6.54 16.13
N HIS A 420 -30.00 -7.60 16.50
CA HIS A 420 -31.05 -7.48 17.53
C HIS A 420 -30.44 -7.39 18.90
N LEU A 421 -30.83 -6.38 19.67
CA LEU A 421 -30.35 -6.15 21.01
C LEU A 421 -31.46 -6.39 22.03
N PRO A 422 -31.16 -7.04 23.16
CA PRO A 422 -29.87 -7.63 23.54
C PRO A 422 -29.56 -8.89 22.72
N LEU A 423 -28.26 -9.17 22.49
CA LEU A 423 -27.79 -10.31 21.72
C LEU A 423 -28.11 -11.67 22.40
N TYR A 424 -28.39 -11.65 23.71
CA TYR A 424 -28.71 -12.84 24.53
C TYR A 424 -29.56 -12.45 25.72
N HIS A 425 -30.25 -13.43 26.25
CA HIS A 425 -30.97 -13.34 27.53
C HIS A 425 -30.42 -14.37 28.52
N TYR A 426 -30.37 -13.99 29.78
CA TYR A 426 -30.06 -14.95 30.83
C TYR A 426 -31.15 -16.02 30.89
N ARG A 427 -30.76 -17.27 31.11
CA ARG A 427 -31.66 -18.39 31.32
C ARG A 427 -32.07 -18.47 32.77
#